data_dd83b84824732a3330f38b749e1d6669
#
_entry.id   dd83b84824732a3330f38b749e1d6669
#
_cell.length_a   1.000
_cell.length_b   1.000
_cell.length_c   1.000
_cell.angle_alpha   90.00
_cell.angle_beta   90.00
_cell.angle_gamma   90.00
#
_symmetry.space_group_name_H-M   'P 1'
#
loop_
_entity.id
_entity.type
_entity.pdbx_description
1 polymer ?
#
loop_
_entity_poly.entity_id
_entity_poly.type
_entity_poly.pdbx_seq_one_letter_code
_entity_poly.pdbx_strand_id
1 'polypeptide(L)'
;MNRSELLQQLAAPQSFDLTVIGGGATGLGVALEASLRGYKVVLLESNDFAKGTSSRSTKLVHGGVRYLAQGNVALVREALHERSVLLHDAPHLAQPIPFVMPSYRWWETAFYGIGLKLYDFLAGADGLGRTEFLSGTEVMSRIPGLKAQGLHGGVQYWDGQFDDARFAISLA
;
A
#
# COMPACT_ATOMS: atom_id res chain seq x y z
N MET A 1 13.32 15.54 17.95
CA MET A 1 12.36 16.65 18.06
C MET A 1 12.09 16.92 19.54
N ASN A 2 12.27 18.15 20.03
CA ASN A 2 12.00 18.51 21.42
C ASN A 2 10.63 19.25 21.49
N ARG A 3 9.63 18.63 22.13
CA ARG A 3 8.27 19.17 22.21
C ARG A 3 8.22 20.57 22.86
N SER A 4 9.01 20.79 23.93
CA SER A 4 9.01 22.08 24.64
C SER A 4 9.52 23.21 23.76
N GLU A 5 10.57 22.96 22.98
CA GLU A 5 11.11 23.94 22.04
C GLU A 5 10.12 24.26 20.92
N LEU A 6 9.45 23.24 20.39
CA LEU A 6 8.42 23.42 19.34
C LEU A 6 7.23 24.26 19.86
N LEU A 7 6.78 24.00 21.10
CA LEU A 7 5.70 24.79 21.70
C LEU A 7 6.10 26.24 21.95
N GLN A 8 7.35 26.50 22.36
CA GLN A 8 7.88 27.84 22.49
C GLN A 8 7.95 28.58 21.14
N GLN A 9 8.38 27.87 20.10
CA GLN A 9 8.39 28.43 18.74
C GLN A 9 6.97 28.80 18.29
N LEU A 10 5.99 27.93 18.53
CA LEU A 10 4.59 28.18 18.18
C LEU A 10 3.98 29.36 18.98
N ALA A 11 4.43 29.59 20.20
CA ALA A 11 3.96 30.71 21.01
C ALA A 11 4.53 32.07 20.57
N ALA A 12 5.60 32.10 19.81
CA ALA A 12 6.17 33.31 19.24
C ALA A 12 5.29 33.83 18.09
N PRO A 13 5.15 35.20 17.96
CA PRO A 13 4.42 35.76 16.83
C PRO A 13 5.07 35.37 15.49
N GLN A 14 4.39 34.56 14.74
CA GLN A 14 4.83 34.12 13.42
C GLN A 14 3.65 33.77 12.51
N SER A 15 3.86 33.79 11.22
CA SER A 15 2.89 33.35 10.22
C SER A 15 3.37 32.05 9.56
N PHE A 16 2.44 31.18 9.27
CA PHE A 16 2.64 29.99 8.45
C PHE A 16 1.84 30.13 7.16
N ASP A 17 2.40 29.64 6.06
CA ASP A 17 1.70 29.58 4.77
C ASP A 17 0.68 28.45 4.75
N LEU A 18 0.99 27.36 5.45
CA LEU A 18 0.14 26.16 5.51
C LEU A 18 0.11 25.58 6.92
N THR A 19 -1.11 25.26 7.38
CA THR A 19 -1.33 24.48 8.60
C THR A 19 -1.90 23.11 8.21
N VAL A 20 -1.20 22.04 8.57
CA VAL A 20 -1.61 20.64 8.34
C VAL A 20 -2.09 20.06 9.66
N ILE A 21 -3.31 19.51 9.69
CA ILE A 21 -3.89 18.86 10.87
C ILE A 21 -3.92 17.36 10.65
N GLY A 22 -3.16 16.64 11.47
CA GLY A 22 -3.01 15.19 11.45
C GLY A 22 -1.64 14.72 10.97
N GLY A 23 -0.99 13.88 11.79
CA GLY A 23 0.35 13.30 11.57
C GLY A 23 0.31 11.86 11.02
N GLY A 24 -0.65 11.53 10.20
CA GLY A 24 -0.66 10.28 9.40
C GLY A 24 0.11 10.46 8.10
N ALA A 25 0.21 9.38 7.28
CA ALA A 25 0.95 9.39 6.01
C ALA A 25 0.54 10.56 5.09
N THR A 26 -0.75 10.84 4.97
CA THR A 26 -1.27 11.94 4.14
C THR A 26 -0.82 13.30 4.65
N GLY A 27 -0.99 13.57 5.95
CA GLY A 27 -0.60 14.87 6.50
C GLY A 27 0.90 15.10 6.48
N LEU A 28 1.69 14.07 6.81
CA LEU A 28 3.15 14.12 6.72
C LEU A 28 3.62 14.32 5.28
N GLY A 29 3.01 13.62 4.30
CA GLY A 29 3.32 13.80 2.89
C GLY A 29 3.02 15.22 2.39
N VAL A 30 1.85 15.78 2.76
CA VAL A 30 1.49 17.16 2.42
C VAL A 30 2.46 18.17 3.05
N ALA A 31 2.83 17.96 4.33
CA ALA A 31 3.75 18.85 5.02
C ALA A 31 5.15 18.81 4.39
N LEU A 32 5.64 17.61 4.07
CA LEU A 32 6.93 17.42 3.40
C LEU A 32 6.95 18.12 2.02
N GLU A 33 5.95 17.84 1.18
CA GLU A 33 5.85 18.40 -0.17
C GLU A 33 5.77 19.93 -0.14
N ALA A 34 4.96 20.49 0.75
CA ALA A 34 4.87 21.93 0.92
C ALA A 34 6.18 22.56 1.40
N SER A 35 6.88 21.90 2.34
CA SER A 35 8.18 22.34 2.83
C SER A 35 9.26 22.30 1.74
N LEU A 36 9.27 21.27 0.91
CA LEU A 36 10.18 21.16 -0.24
C LEU A 36 9.96 22.27 -1.29
N ARG A 37 8.72 22.76 -1.39
CA ARG A 37 8.36 23.92 -2.23
C ARG A 37 8.68 25.27 -1.59
N GLY A 38 9.24 25.28 -0.38
CA GLY A 38 9.65 26.51 0.29
C GLY A 38 8.56 27.18 1.14
N TYR A 39 7.39 26.54 1.34
CA TYR A 39 6.35 27.08 2.21
C TYR A 39 6.72 26.91 3.69
N LYS A 40 6.35 27.87 4.51
CA LYS A 40 6.38 27.75 5.96
C LYS A 40 5.20 26.89 6.44
N VAL A 41 5.49 25.67 6.87
CA VAL A 41 4.48 24.70 7.25
C VAL A 41 4.48 24.49 8.76
N VAL A 42 3.29 24.39 9.35
CA VAL A 42 3.10 23.83 10.68
C VAL A 42 2.22 22.59 10.59
N LEU A 43 2.67 21.48 11.18
CA LEU A 43 1.89 20.26 11.29
C LEU A 43 1.53 20.03 12.77
N LEU A 44 0.24 19.80 13.01
CA LEU A 44 -0.32 19.59 14.34
C LEU A 44 -0.91 18.17 14.42
N GLU A 45 -0.42 17.39 15.40
CA GLU A 45 -0.93 16.06 15.71
C GLU A 45 -1.33 15.99 17.19
N SER A 46 -2.52 15.48 17.45
CA SER A 46 -3.08 15.42 18.82
C SER A 46 -2.49 14.29 19.66
N ASN A 47 -1.94 13.26 19.03
CA ASN A 47 -1.41 12.08 19.70
C ASN A 47 0.07 11.89 19.36
N ASP A 48 0.35 10.89 18.52
CA ASP A 48 1.67 10.58 18.01
C ASP A 48 1.57 10.36 16.50
N PHE A 49 2.67 10.58 15.78
CA PHE A 49 2.71 10.37 14.35
C PHE A 49 2.36 8.92 14.00
N ALA A 50 1.69 8.75 12.88
CA ALA A 50 1.24 7.46 12.39
C ALA A 50 0.31 6.66 13.30
N LYS A 51 -0.20 7.21 14.41
CA LYS A 51 -1.02 6.46 15.39
C LYS A 51 -2.37 5.99 14.83
N GLY A 52 -2.89 6.65 13.83
CA GLY A 52 -4.17 6.32 13.19
C GLY A 52 -4.06 5.15 12.20
N THR A 53 -4.66 5.30 11.04
CA THR A 53 -4.69 4.32 9.95
C THR A 53 -3.31 3.86 9.51
N SER A 54 -2.32 4.76 9.50
CA SER A 54 -0.93 4.47 9.11
C SER A 54 -0.21 3.46 10.01
N SER A 55 -0.78 3.04 11.15
CA SER A 55 -0.27 1.92 11.97
C SER A 55 -1.23 0.74 12.03
N ARG A 56 -2.44 0.86 11.46
CA ARG A 56 -3.52 -0.10 11.62
C ARG A 56 -4.06 -0.60 10.28
N SER A 57 -3.30 -0.43 9.23
CA SER A 57 -3.61 -0.94 7.90
C SER A 57 -3.28 -2.43 7.78
N THR A 58 -3.61 -3.02 6.66
CA THR A 58 -3.23 -4.40 6.30
C THR A 58 -1.76 -4.54 5.92
N LYS A 59 -0.96 -3.48 5.99
CA LYS A 59 0.45 -3.43 5.57
C LYS A 59 0.65 -3.72 4.09
N LEU A 60 -0.34 -3.43 3.27
CA LEU A 60 -0.31 -3.70 1.85
C LEU A 60 -0.41 -2.38 1.06
N VAL A 61 0.51 -2.21 0.13
CA VAL A 61 0.41 -1.25 -0.95
C VAL A 61 0.04 -2.02 -2.22
N HIS A 62 -1.21 -1.90 -2.61
CA HIS A 62 -1.77 -2.75 -3.66
C HIS A 62 -2.47 -1.95 -4.75
N GLY A 63 -2.43 -2.45 -5.98
CA GLY A 63 -3.09 -1.82 -7.13
C GLY A 63 -4.62 -1.97 -7.15
N GLY A 64 -5.21 -2.49 -6.07
CA GLY A 64 -6.66 -2.49 -5.89
C GLY A 64 -7.41 -3.41 -6.85
N VAL A 65 -7.01 -4.66 -6.99
CA VAL A 65 -7.65 -5.66 -7.87
C VAL A 65 -9.18 -5.74 -7.73
N ARG A 66 -9.74 -5.38 -6.56
CA ARG A 66 -11.20 -5.28 -6.34
C ARG A 66 -11.88 -4.25 -7.23
N TYR A 67 -11.20 -3.14 -7.52
CA TYR A 67 -11.74 -2.07 -8.36
C TYR A 67 -11.80 -2.49 -9.84
N LEU A 68 -10.95 -3.46 -10.23
CA LEU A 68 -11.04 -4.05 -11.55
C LEU A 68 -12.37 -4.78 -11.75
N ALA A 69 -12.83 -5.53 -10.75
CA ALA A 69 -14.13 -6.17 -10.78
C ALA A 69 -15.32 -5.18 -10.82
N GLN A 70 -15.09 -3.92 -10.42
CA GLN A 70 -16.06 -2.82 -10.51
C GLN A 70 -15.94 -2.01 -11.81
N GLY A 71 -15.03 -2.40 -12.72
CA GLY A 71 -14.79 -1.71 -13.99
C GLY A 71 -13.98 -0.41 -13.88
N ASN A 72 -13.44 -0.07 -12.71
CA ASN A 72 -12.66 1.15 -12.52
C ASN A 72 -11.18 0.96 -12.91
N VAL A 73 -10.92 0.83 -14.20
CA VAL A 73 -9.59 0.57 -14.76
C VAL A 73 -8.64 1.74 -14.53
N ALA A 74 -9.13 2.98 -14.57
CA ALA A 74 -8.31 4.17 -14.37
C ALA A 74 -7.68 4.18 -12.96
N LEU A 75 -8.49 3.96 -11.94
CA LEU A 75 -8.02 3.89 -10.54
C LEU A 75 -7.02 2.74 -10.33
N VAL A 76 -7.24 1.59 -10.99
CA VAL A 76 -6.30 0.45 -10.89
C VAL A 76 -4.94 0.81 -11.49
N ARG A 77 -4.90 1.47 -12.66
CA ARG A 77 -3.64 1.89 -13.28
C ARG A 77 -2.89 2.92 -12.44
N GLU A 78 -3.59 3.90 -11.89
CA GLU A 78 -3.02 4.89 -10.99
C GLU A 78 -2.44 4.22 -9.74
N ALA A 79 -3.19 3.34 -9.08
CA ALA A 79 -2.74 2.62 -7.89
C ALA A 79 -1.54 1.69 -8.18
N LEU A 80 -1.48 1.06 -9.35
CA LEU A 80 -0.33 0.25 -9.79
C LEU A 80 0.92 1.10 -9.98
N HIS A 81 0.76 2.27 -10.59
CA HIS A 81 1.86 3.22 -10.76
C HIS A 81 2.39 3.74 -9.42
N GLU A 82 1.51 4.22 -8.54
CA GLU A 82 1.89 4.70 -7.20
C GLU A 82 2.56 3.60 -6.37
N ARG A 83 2.09 2.36 -6.48
CA ARG A 83 2.75 1.20 -5.86
C ARG A 83 4.18 1.03 -6.37
N SER A 84 4.39 1.15 -7.68
CA SER A 84 5.71 1.04 -8.29
C SER A 84 6.66 2.14 -7.81
N VAL A 85 6.18 3.38 -7.77
CA VAL A 85 6.92 4.53 -7.22
C VAL A 85 7.34 4.25 -5.77
N LEU A 86 6.41 3.82 -4.91
CA LEU A 86 6.72 3.53 -3.51
C LEU A 86 7.78 2.42 -3.36
N LEU A 87 7.66 1.34 -4.13
CA LEU A 87 8.63 0.24 -4.10
C LEU A 87 10.02 0.66 -4.59
N HIS A 88 10.07 1.59 -5.54
CA HIS A 88 11.32 2.15 -6.06
C HIS A 88 11.96 3.11 -5.05
N ASP A 89 11.17 4.04 -4.49
CA ASP A 89 11.68 5.13 -3.66
C ASP A 89 11.95 4.70 -2.20
N ALA A 90 11.22 3.69 -1.72
CA ALA A 90 11.38 3.19 -0.35
C ALA A 90 11.62 1.65 -0.29
N PRO A 91 12.63 1.11 -0.98
CA PRO A 91 12.86 -0.35 -1.05
C PRO A 91 13.21 -0.98 0.30
N HIS A 92 13.64 -0.18 1.27
CA HIS A 92 13.91 -0.61 2.64
C HIS A 92 12.64 -0.72 3.51
N LEU A 93 11.52 -0.19 3.06
CA LEU A 93 10.23 -0.20 3.76
C LEU A 93 9.16 -0.96 2.98
N ALA A 94 9.31 -1.11 1.68
CA ALA A 94 8.34 -1.75 0.81
C ALA A 94 9.00 -2.82 -0.05
N GLN A 95 8.30 -3.96 -0.21
CA GLN A 95 8.81 -5.09 -1.00
C GLN A 95 7.67 -5.82 -1.71
N PRO A 96 7.94 -6.43 -2.89
CA PRO A 96 6.97 -7.30 -3.54
C PRO A 96 6.79 -8.60 -2.75
N ILE A 97 5.54 -9.05 -2.62
CA ILE A 97 5.23 -10.36 -2.03
C ILE A 97 4.24 -11.13 -2.92
N PRO A 98 4.33 -12.46 -2.98
CA PRO A 98 3.35 -13.28 -3.66
C PRO A 98 2.11 -13.49 -2.78
N PHE A 99 0.96 -13.37 -3.40
CA PHE A 99 -0.34 -13.72 -2.84
C PHE A 99 -0.86 -14.96 -3.52
N VAL A 100 -1.45 -15.86 -2.75
CA VAL A 100 -2.12 -17.04 -3.27
C VAL A 100 -3.61 -16.94 -2.96
N MET A 101 -4.43 -17.03 -3.99
CA MET A 101 -5.89 -17.09 -3.90
C MET A 101 -6.33 -18.53 -4.13
N PRO A 102 -6.70 -19.28 -3.05
CA PRO A 102 -7.16 -20.65 -3.20
C PRO A 102 -8.55 -20.71 -3.83
N SER A 103 -8.81 -21.74 -4.62
CA SER A 103 -10.07 -21.98 -5.32
C SER A 103 -10.70 -23.30 -4.87
N TYR A 104 -11.92 -23.19 -4.36
CA TYR A 104 -12.72 -24.34 -3.90
C TYR A 104 -13.84 -24.75 -4.85
N ARG A 105 -14.01 -23.98 -5.94
CA ARG A 105 -14.93 -24.29 -7.05
C ARG A 105 -14.14 -24.37 -8.33
N TRP A 106 -14.51 -25.28 -9.20
CA TRP A 106 -13.82 -25.57 -10.46
C TRP A 106 -13.65 -24.35 -11.40
N TRP A 107 -14.60 -23.40 -11.35
CA TRP A 107 -14.59 -22.20 -12.19
C TRP A 107 -13.80 -21.02 -11.59
N GLU A 108 -13.57 -21.01 -10.26
CA GLU A 108 -12.92 -19.89 -9.56
C GLU A 108 -11.50 -19.65 -10.04
N THR A 109 -10.74 -20.71 -10.27
CA THR A 109 -9.34 -20.60 -10.75
C THR A 109 -9.28 -19.89 -12.09
N ALA A 110 -10.17 -20.23 -13.03
CA ALA A 110 -10.23 -19.59 -14.34
C ALA A 110 -10.69 -18.13 -14.22
N PHE A 111 -11.71 -17.87 -13.43
CA PHE A 111 -12.28 -16.53 -13.23
C PHE A 111 -11.25 -15.57 -12.61
N TYR A 112 -10.64 -15.97 -11.50
CA TYR A 112 -9.62 -15.16 -10.84
C TYR A 112 -8.36 -15.04 -11.72
N GLY A 113 -7.96 -16.11 -12.39
CA GLY A 113 -6.78 -16.10 -13.26
C GLY A 113 -6.91 -15.11 -14.42
N ILE A 114 -8.08 -15.04 -15.06
CA ILE A 114 -8.34 -14.05 -16.12
C ILE A 114 -8.27 -12.64 -15.58
N GLY A 115 -8.94 -12.37 -14.44
CA GLY A 115 -8.93 -11.06 -13.82
C GLY A 115 -7.52 -10.62 -13.39
N LEU A 116 -6.74 -11.52 -12.81
CA LEU A 116 -5.37 -11.23 -12.37
C LEU A 116 -4.39 -11.10 -13.56
N LYS A 117 -4.59 -11.83 -14.66
CA LYS A 117 -3.81 -11.59 -15.89
C LYS A 117 -4.11 -10.25 -16.53
N LEU A 118 -5.36 -9.79 -16.46
CA LEU A 118 -5.70 -8.43 -16.88
C LEU A 118 -5.04 -7.39 -15.95
N TYR A 119 -4.97 -7.66 -14.64
CA TYR A 119 -4.25 -6.85 -13.68
C TYR A 119 -2.76 -6.75 -14.00
N ASP A 120 -2.10 -7.88 -14.32
CA ASP A 120 -0.70 -7.89 -14.77
C ASP A 120 -0.52 -7.08 -16.07
N PHE A 121 -1.44 -7.21 -17.01
CA PHE A 121 -1.40 -6.45 -18.27
C PHE A 121 -1.52 -4.93 -18.01
N LEU A 122 -2.39 -4.53 -17.10
CA LEU A 122 -2.56 -3.12 -16.71
C LEU A 122 -1.35 -2.56 -15.97
N ALA A 123 -0.64 -3.41 -15.20
CA ALA A 123 0.61 -3.04 -14.54
C ALA A 123 1.75 -2.79 -15.55
N GLY A 124 1.76 -3.49 -16.69
CA GLY A 124 2.75 -3.28 -17.73
C GLY A 124 4.18 -3.33 -17.20
N ALA A 125 4.93 -2.23 -17.35
CA ALA A 125 6.29 -2.11 -16.85
C ALA A 125 6.38 -2.05 -15.31
N ASP A 126 5.32 -1.67 -14.64
CA ASP A 126 5.20 -1.59 -13.17
C ASP A 126 4.82 -2.94 -12.53
N GLY A 127 4.83 -4.04 -13.32
CA GLY A 127 4.52 -5.39 -12.88
C GLY A 127 5.57 -5.95 -11.92
N LEU A 128 5.13 -6.57 -10.82
CA LEU A 128 6.01 -7.15 -9.80
C LEU A 128 6.31 -8.64 -10.03
N GLY A 129 5.57 -9.27 -10.91
CA GLY A 129 5.68 -10.69 -11.25
C GLY A 129 4.50 -11.13 -12.09
N ARG A 130 4.51 -12.39 -12.50
CA ARG A 130 3.45 -12.94 -13.36
C ARG A 130 2.42 -13.70 -12.54
N THR A 131 1.17 -13.60 -12.97
CA THR A 131 0.09 -14.46 -12.47
C THR A 131 0.29 -15.89 -12.92
N GLU A 132 0.31 -16.81 -11.96
CA GLU A 132 0.50 -18.25 -12.15
C GLU A 132 -0.71 -19.04 -11.66
N PHE A 133 -1.09 -20.06 -12.42
CA PHE A 133 -2.08 -21.03 -11.99
C PHE A 133 -1.40 -22.14 -11.18
N LEU A 134 -1.98 -22.46 -10.03
CA LEU A 134 -1.45 -23.44 -9.10
C LEU A 134 -2.39 -24.63 -8.97
N SER A 135 -1.83 -25.84 -8.95
CA SER A 135 -2.53 -27.06 -8.54
C SER A 135 -2.87 -27.01 -7.04
N GLY A 136 -3.79 -27.86 -6.59
CA GLY A 136 -4.15 -27.96 -5.18
C GLY A 136 -2.95 -28.31 -4.28
N THR A 137 -2.04 -29.16 -4.78
CA THR A 137 -0.80 -29.53 -4.07
C THR A 137 0.17 -28.36 -3.94
N GLU A 138 0.31 -27.53 -4.96
CA GLU A 138 1.15 -26.34 -4.91
C GLU A 138 0.57 -25.28 -3.97
N VAL A 139 -0.75 -25.09 -3.96
CA VAL A 139 -1.42 -24.21 -3.01
C VAL A 139 -1.16 -24.66 -1.58
N MET A 140 -1.33 -25.95 -1.29
CA MET A 140 -1.07 -26.51 0.05
C MET A 140 0.38 -26.39 0.48
N SER A 141 1.35 -26.50 -0.44
CA SER A 141 2.77 -26.30 -0.13
C SER A 141 3.10 -24.84 0.22
N ARG A 142 2.42 -23.88 -0.43
CA ARG A 142 2.64 -22.44 -0.19
C ARG A 142 1.89 -21.91 1.03
N ILE A 143 0.70 -22.48 1.33
CA ILE A 143 -0.12 -22.12 2.49
C ILE A 143 -0.47 -23.38 3.27
N PRO A 144 0.44 -23.88 4.14
CA PRO A 144 0.15 -24.98 5.02
C PRO A 144 -0.97 -24.60 6.00
N GLY A 145 -1.96 -25.46 6.16
CA GLY A 145 -3.08 -25.22 7.06
C GLY A 145 -4.39 -24.82 6.38
N LEU A 146 -4.41 -24.66 5.04
CA LEU A 146 -5.66 -24.58 4.32
C LEU A 146 -6.42 -25.90 4.38
N LYS A 147 -7.75 -25.82 4.31
CA LYS A 147 -8.61 -27.01 4.19
C LYS A 147 -8.35 -27.69 2.83
N ALA A 148 -7.79 -28.90 2.85
CA ALA A 148 -7.50 -29.64 1.61
C ALA A 148 -8.75 -30.16 0.89
N GLN A 149 -9.81 -30.49 1.68
CA GLN A 149 -11.04 -31.05 1.11
C GLN A 149 -11.76 -30.01 0.24
N GLY A 150 -11.94 -30.34 -1.04
CA GLY A 150 -12.60 -29.49 -2.02
C GLY A 150 -11.68 -28.42 -2.63
N LEU A 151 -10.39 -28.41 -2.31
CA LEU A 151 -9.43 -27.52 -2.93
C LEU A 151 -9.11 -27.98 -4.36
N HIS A 152 -9.49 -27.21 -5.36
CA HIS A 152 -9.24 -27.51 -6.77
C HIS A 152 -7.90 -26.97 -7.29
N GLY A 153 -7.42 -25.90 -6.69
CA GLY A 153 -6.19 -25.21 -7.09
C GLY A 153 -6.19 -23.78 -6.58
N GLY A 154 -5.52 -22.89 -7.29
CA GLY A 154 -5.48 -21.48 -6.97
C GLY A 154 -4.77 -20.65 -8.01
N VAL A 155 -4.64 -19.39 -7.71
CA VAL A 155 -3.90 -18.44 -8.53
C VAL A 155 -2.94 -17.66 -7.63
N GLN A 156 -1.68 -17.60 -8.04
CA GLN A 156 -0.70 -16.70 -7.43
C GLN A 156 -0.61 -15.43 -8.25
N TYR A 157 -0.54 -14.31 -7.56
CA TYR A 157 -0.23 -13.00 -8.14
C TYR A 157 0.68 -12.21 -7.20
N TRP A 158 1.22 -11.10 -7.68
CA TRP A 158 2.15 -10.28 -6.91
C TRP A 158 1.55 -8.93 -6.57
N ASP A 159 1.82 -8.49 -5.36
CA ASP A 159 1.47 -7.14 -4.92
C ASP A 159 2.52 -6.63 -3.92
N GLY A 160 2.36 -5.41 -3.40
CA GLY A 160 3.33 -4.81 -2.49
C GLY A 160 2.95 -4.97 -1.02
N GLN A 161 3.94 -5.24 -0.19
CA GLN A 161 3.86 -5.11 1.25
C GLN A 161 4.75 -3.95 1.69
N PHE A 162 4.35 -3.20 2.72
CA PHE A 162 5.17 -2.13 3.28
C PHE A 162 4.97 -1.95 4.79
N ASP A 163 5.97 -1.38 5.45
CA ASP A 163 5.85 -0.91 6.84
C ASP A 163 5.28 0.51 6.85
N ASP A 164 3.95 0.62 6.85
CA ASP A 164 3.23 1.87 6.74
C ASP A 164 3.51 2.85 7.89
N ALA A 165 3.70 2.34 9.11
CA ALA A 165 4.04 3.16 10.25
C ALA A 165 5.43 3.76 10.12
N ARG A 166 6.43 2.95 9.76
CA ARG A 166 7.80 3.44 9.53
C ARG A 166 7.87 4.35 8.31
N PHE A 167 7.12 4.03 7.26
CA PHE A 167 7.02 4.91 6.10
C PHE A 167 6.48 6.29 6.49
N ALA A 168 5.37 6.35 7.23
CA ALA A 168 4.83 7.63 7.71
C ALA A 168 5.83 8.40 8.60
N ILE A 169 6.54 7.72 9.50
CA ILE A 169 7.58 8.37 10.34
C ILE A 169 8.77 8.86 9.49
N SER A 170 9.10 8.17 8.41
CA SER A 170 10.19 8.59 7.51
C SER A 170 9.87 9.86 6.72
N LEU A 171 8.58 10.24 6.62
CA LEU A 171 8.16 11.50 6.01
C LEU A 171 8.27 12.70 6.97
N ALA A 172 8.42 12.45 8.28
CA ALA A 172 8.50 13.47 9.34
C ALA A 172 9.94 13.95 9.55
#